data_1eec7949392c354009f8b7fc8d235c9e
#
_entry.id   1eec7949392c354009f8b7fc8d235c9e
#
_cell.length_a   1.000
_cell.length_b   1.000
_cell.length_c   1.000
_cell.angle_alpha   90.00
_cell.angle_beta   90.00
_cell.angle_gamma   90.00
#
_symmetry.space_group_name_H-M   'P 1'
#
loop_
_entity.id
_entity.type
_entity.pdbx_description
1 polymer ?
#
loop_
_entity_poly.entity_id
_entity_poly.type
_entity_poly.pdbx_seq_one_letter_code
_entity_poly.pdbx_strand_id
1 'polypeptide(L)'
;KLIGRSFKYHRPRGFYTCGIEEPNALVQIISEYSEPNTRATIKKIYEGMEIESQNRWPSLETDIGSINNIFSPVFPAGFYYKTFMGPHKNFWKKIYEPIIRKAAGLGKPPKEFKAVSTHLYHNVDITIVGGGLNGLIAAKSLIDTKFSVLLIDFDDRLGGILNNSNKVQSVNNQTPMDWISETVKEIENSKNIKILRNTLVTTYNYINHLIAVEDKFVGSRPLKNKVNSTLHKIRTDQVILSNGHI
;
A
#
# COMPACT_ATOMS: atom_id res chain seq x y z
N LYS A 1 3.85 12.75 -19.50
CA LYS A 1 5.03 11.85 -19.50
C LYS A 1 4.60 10.46 -19.06
N LEU A 2 4.99 9.42 -19.80
CA LEU A 2 4.66 8.04 -19.45
C LEU A 2 5.58 7.56 -18.33
N ILE A 3 5.03 6.80 -17.39
CA ILE A 3 5.77 6.14 -16.31
C ILE A 3 5.85 4.63 -16.57
N GLY A 4 4.80 4.08 -17.12
CA GLY A 4 4.65 2.66 -17.40
C GLY A 4 3.30 2.37 -18.02
N ARG A 5 2.88 1.13 -17.96
CA ARG A 5 1.59 0.68 -18.48
C ARG A 5 0.78 -0.01 -17.40
N SER A 6 -0.54 -0.01 -17.56
CA SER A 6 -1.40 -0.73 -16.62
C SER A 6 -1.19 -2.24 -16.73
N PHE A 7 -1.36 -2.92 -15.61
CA PHE A 7 -1.20 -4.37 -15.55
C PHE A 7 -2.20 -5.12 -16.44
N LYS A 8 -3.47 -4.74 -16.38
CA LYS A 8 -4.56 -5.52 -17.00
C LYS A 8 -4.65 -5.33 -18.51
N TYR A 9 -4.49 -4.11 -19.00
CA TYR A 9 -4.75 -3.78 -20.40
C TYR A 9 -3.57 -3.14 -21.12
N HIS A 10 -2.40 -3.13 -20.55
CA HIS A 10 -1.20 -2.51 -21.14
C HIS A 10 -1.36 -1.04 -21.54
N ARG A 11 -2.33 -0.35 -21.00
CA ARG A 11 -2.61 1.05 -21.34
C ARG A 11 -1.52 1.96 -20.80
N PRO A 12 -1.11 2.99 -21.59
CA PRO A 12 -0.18 3.98 -21.09
C PRO A 12 -0.72 4.67 -19.82
N ARG A 13 0.15 4.88 -18.83
CA ARG A 13 -0.19 5.54 -17.58
C ARG A 13 0.77 6.67 -17.28
N GLY A 14 0.23 7.80 -16.88
CA GLY A 14 0.96 8.95 -16.35
C GLY A 14 0.92 8.98 -14.82
N PHE A 15 1.36 10.10 -14.23
CA PHE A 15 1.33 10.31 -12.78
C PHE A 15 -0.09 10.43 -12.22
N TYR A 16 -1.03 10.89 -13.01
CA TYR A 16 -2.41 11.11 -12.60
C TYR A 16 -3.31 10.09 -13.30
N THR A 17 -3.52 8.97 -12.68
CA THR A 17 -4.59 8.09 -13.05
C THR A 17 -5.60 8.08 -11.92
N CYS A 18 -6.75 8.69 -12.16
CA CYS A 18 -7.87 8.61 -11.26
C CYS A 18 -8.45 7.21 -11.34
N GLY A 19 -8.57 6.56 -10.23
CA GLY A 19 -9.13 5.22 -10.13
C GLY A 19 -8.34 4.39 -9.14
N ILE A 20 -8.89 4.25 -7.98
CA ILE A 20 -8.28 3.53 -6.86
C ILE A 20 -8.21 2.04 -7.16
N GLU A 21 -9.15 1.55 -7.94
CA GLU A 21 -9.25 0.13 -8.28
C GLU A 21 -8.35 -0.28 -9.45
N GLU A 22 -7.94 0.66 -10.30
CA GLU A 22 -7.00 0.33 -11.37
C GLU A 22 -5.57 0.37 -10.84
N PRO A 23 -4.79 -0.68 -11.07
CA PRO A 23 -3.37 -0.63 -10.79
C PRO A 23 -2.76 0.50 -11.62
N ASN A 24 -2.22 1.48 -10.96
CA ASN A 24 -1.44 2.54 -11.55
C ASN A 24 -0.21 1.94 -12.28
N ALA A 25 0.60 2.80 -12.89
CA ALA A 25 1.83 2.32 -13.50
C ALA A 25 2.62 1.48 -12.50
N LEU A 26 2.94 0.25 -12.89
CA LEU A 26 3.82 -0.60 -12.12
C LEU A 26 5.26 -0.24 -12.44
N VAL A 27 6.05 -0.10 -11.40
CA VAL A 27 7.49 0.16 -11.49
C VAL A 27 8.27 -0.83 -10.66
N GLN A 28 9.50 -1.05 -11.04
CA GLN A 28 10.46 -1.79 -10.24
C GLN A 28 11.41 -0.78 -9.59
N ILE A 29 11.51 -0.83 -8.27
CA ILE A 29 12.52 -0.06 -7.55
C ILE A 29 13.82 -0.82 -7.63
N ILE A 30 14.85 -0.15 -8.17
CA ILE A 30 16.20 -0.70 -8.27
C ILE A 30 16.91 -0.39 -6.97
N SER A 31 17.06 -1.39 -6.14
CA SER A 31 17.80 -1.33 -4.88
C SER A 31 18.41 -2.68 -4.59
N GLU A 32 19.18 -2.79 -3.52
CA GLU A 32 19.69 -4.09 -3.06
C GLU A 32 18.57 -5.11 -2.85
N TYR A 33 17.36 -4.65 -2.55
CA TYR A 33 16.19 -5.48 -2.29
C TYR A 33 15.22 -5.59 -3.47
N SER A 34 15.43 -4.81 -4.53
CA SER A 34 14.61 -4.82 -5.75
C SER A 34 13.12 -5.07 -5.49
N GLU A 35 12.33 -4.00 -5.35
CA GLU A 35 10.88 -4.11 -5.14
C GLU A 35 10.14 -4.11 -6.49
N PRO A 36 9.71 -5.26 -7.01
CA PRO A 36 8.93 -5.33 -8.24
C PRO A 36 7.45 -5.03 -7.98
N ASN A 37 6.74 -4.66 -9.04
CA ASN A 37 5.30 -4.46 -9.04
C ASN A 37 4.82 -3.37 -8.07
N THR A 38 5.68 -2.39 -7.80
CA THR A 38 5.35 -1.26 -6.96
C THR A 38 4.44 -0.30 -7.73
N ARG A 39 3.35 0.14 -7.12
CA ARG A 39 2.49 1.17 -7.71
C ARG A 39 3.17 2.52 -7.55
N ALA A 40 3.49 3.16 -8.69
CA ALA A 40 4.26 4.41 -8.69
C ALA A 40 3.57 5.57 -7.94
N THR A 41 2.24 5.58 -7.91
CA THR A 41 1.47 6.69 -7.32
C THR A 41 1.29 6.61 -5.81
N ILE A 42 1.61 5.48 -5.19
CA ILE A 42 1.45 5.28 -3.74
C ILE A 42 2.79 5.12 -3.01
N LYS A 43 3.90 4.97 -3.74
CA LYS A 43 5.21 4.85 -3.12
C LYS A 43 5.80 6.23 -2.87
N LYS A 44 6.17 6.51 -1.63
CA LYS A 44 6.89 7.73 -1.27
C LYS A 44 8.30 7.69 -1.85
N ILE A 45 8.68 8.77 -2.50
CA ILE A 45 10.01 8.93 -3.10
C ILE A 45 11.03 9.35 -2.05
N TYR A 46 12.27 8.94 -2.26
CA TYR A 46 13.41 9.34 -1.44
C TYR A 46 14.61 9.70 -2.33
N GLU A 47 15.54 10.45 -1.80
CA GLU A 47 16.74 10.87 -2.52
C GLU A 47 17.58 9.65 -2.96
N GLY A 48 18.02 9.64 -4.21
CA GLY A 48 18.75 8.53 -4.80
C GLY A 48 17.90 7.30 -5.15
N MET A 49 16.56 7.44 -5.15
CA MET A 49 15.68 6.36 -5.58
C MET A 49 15.77 6.15 -7.10
N GLU A 50 16.13 4.94 -7.49
CA GLU A 50 16.15 4.52 -8.89
C GLU A 50 14.95 3.62 -9.17
N ILE A 51 14.26 3.91 -10.27
CA ILE A 51 13.09 3.14 -10.70
C ILE A 51 13.18 2.77 -12.16
N GLU A 52 12.72 1.57 -12.49
CA GLU A 52 12.57 1.07 -13.84
C GLU A 52 11.10 0.83 -14.16
N SER A 53 10.69 1.22 -15.36
CA SER A 53 9.33 0.94 -15.84
C SER A 53 9.16 -0.54 -16.13
N GLN A 54 8.01 -1.07 -15.76
CA GLN A 54 7.58 -2.42 -16.07
C GLN A 54 6.52 -2.43 -17.16
N ASN A 55 6.18 -3.63 -17.61
CA ASN A 55 5.08 -3.85 -18.55
C ASN A 55 5.26 -3.09 -19.87
N ARG A 56 6.46 -3.18 -20.44
CA ARG A 56 6.85 -2.62 -21.73
C ARG A 56 7.81 -3.55 -22.48
N TRP A 57 7.79 -3.48 -23.80
CA TRP A 57 8.79 -4.15 -24.63
C TRP A 57 8.82 -3.56 -26.04
N PRO A 58 9.98 -3.15 -26.56
CA PRO A 58 11.28 -3.02 -25.88
C PRO A 58 11.41 -1.75 -25.04
N SER A 59 10.64 -0.69 -25.32
CA SER A 59 10.70 0.58 -24.61
C SER A 59 9.29 1.14 -24.31
N LEU A 60 9.21 2.21 -23.53
CA LEU A 60 7.93 2.90 -23.26
C LEU A 60 7.43 3.64 -24.52
N GLU A 61 8.34 4.12 -25.35
CA GLU A 61 8.01 4.86 -26.57
C GLU A 61 7.55 3.90 -27.67
N THR A 62 8.24 2.77 -27.80
CA THR A 62 7.93 1.76 -28.80
C THR A 62 7.58 0.44 -28.09
N ASP A 63 6.35 0.38 -27.58
CA ASP A 63 5.89 -0.82 -26.87
C ASP A 63 5.10 -1.74 -27.79
N ILE A 64 5.80 -2.70 -28.39
CA ILE A 64 5.18 -3.75 -29.21
C ILE A 64 4.26 -4.63 -28.36
N GLY A 65 4.50 -4.75 -27.05
CA GLY A 65 3.62 -5.48 -26.13
C GLY A 65 2.19 -4.93 -26.09
N SER A 66 1.98 -3.70 -26.52
CA SER A 66 0.64 -3.08 -26.62
C SER A 66 -0.30 -3.78 -27.62
N ILE A 67 0.24 -4.60 -28.53
CA ILE A 67 -0.55 -5.46 -29.42
C ILE A 67 -1.48 -6.38 -28.62
N ASN A 68 -1.11 -6.77 -27.42
CA ASN A 68 -1.98 -7.56 -26.54
C ASN A 68 -3.34 -6.88 -26.26
N ASN A 69 -3.45 -5.56 -26.42
CA ASN A 69 -4.74 -4.88 -26.30
C ASN A 69 -5.72 -5.25 -27.41
N ILE A 70 -5.21 -5.50 -28.60
CA ILE A 70 -6.02 -5.89 -29.78
C ILE A 70 -6.60 -7.29 -29.56
N PHE A 71 -5.82 -8.16 -28.93
CA PHE A 71 -6.24 -9.54 -28.65
C PHE A 71 -7.02 -9.70 -27.34
N SER A 72 -7.23 -8.61 -26.58
CA SER A 72 -7.91 -8.67 -25.28
C SER A 72 -9.31 -9.28 -25.30
N PRO A 73 -10.14 -9.14 -26.36
CA PRO A 73 -11.43 -9.82 -26.45
C PRO A 73 -11.33 -11.33 -26.59
N VAL A 74 -10.20 -11.82 -27.15
CA VAL A 74 -9.97 -13.26 -27.39
C VAL A 74 -9.41 -13.95 -26.14
N PHE A 75 -8.90 -13.18 -25.19
CA PHE A 75 -8.33 -13.68 -23.93
C PHE A 75 -9.21 -13.34 -22.73
N PRO A 76 -10.34 -14.02 -22.52
CA PRO A 76 -11.16 -13.81 -21.33
C PRO A 76 -10.39 -14.17 -20.07
N ALA A 77 -10.82 -13.61 -18.94
CA ALA A 77 -10.23 -13.95 -17.66
C ALA A 77 -10.25 -15.47 -17.43
N GLY A 78 -9.10 -16.04 -17.10
CA GLY A 78 -8.99 -17.48 -16.83
C GLY A 78 -8.71 -18.36 -18.05
N PHE A 79 -8.59 -17.81 -19.27
CA PHE A 79 -8.27 -18.62 -20.46
C PHE A 79 -7.02 -19.49 -20.27
N TYR A 80 -6.05 -19.04 -19.53
CA TYR A 80 -4.78 -19.75 -19.29
C TYR A 80 -4.92 -21.00 -18.42
N TYR A 81 -5.97 -21.12 -17.62
CA TYR A 81 -6.19 -22.31 -16.78
C TYR A 81 -6.44 -23.59 -17.59
N LYS A 82 -6.98 -23.46 -18.78
CA LYS A 82 -7.26 -24.60 -19.67
C LYS A 82 -6.28 -24.69 -20.83
N THR A 83 -5.77 -23.57 -21.30
CA THR A 83 -4.98 -23.48 -22.53
C THR A 83 -3.55 -23.96 -22.37
N PHE A 84 -2.95 -23.75 -21.20
CA PHE A 84 -1.53 -24.04 -20.95
C PHE A 84 -1.31 -25.27 -20.05
N MET A 85 -2.15 -26.27 -20.19
CA MET A 85 -2.03 -27.51 -19.41
C MET A 85 -0.95 -28.47 -19.93
N GLY A 86 -0.34 -28.20 -21.11
CA GLY A 86 0.83 -28.84 -21.72
C GLY A 86 1.06 -30.32 -21.44
N PRO A 87 1.91 -31.01 -22.19
CA PRO A 87 2.07 -32.46 -22.03
C PRO A 87 2.71 -32.86 -20.69
N HIS A 88 3.33 -31.93 -19.97
CA HIS A 88 4.05 -32.21 -18.71
C HIS A 88 3.88 -31.08 -17.69
N LYS A 89 3.66 -31.43 -16.41
CA LYS A 89 3.56 -30.44 -15.30
C LYS A 89 4.74 -29.47 -15.19
N ASN A 90 5.92 -29.87 -15.65
CA ASN A 90 7.12 -29.01 -15.67
C ASN A 90 7.07 -27.93 -16.76
N PHE A 91 6.24 -28.09 -17.79
CA PHE A 91 6.05 -27.09 -18.84
C PHE A 91 5.49 -25.79 -18.32
N TRP A 92 4.55 -25.88 -17.36
CA TRP A 92 4.02 -24.70 -16.72
C TRP A 92 5.14 -23.85 -16.09
N LYS A 93 5.93 -24.46 -15.21
CA LYS A 93 6.96 -23.75 -14.46
C LYS A 93 8.13 -23.24 -15.34
N LYS A 94 8.52 -24.00 -16.34
CA LYS A 94 9.73 -23.68 -17.14
C LYS A 94 9.46 -22.85 -18.38
N ILE A 95 8.25 -22.92 -18.95
CA ILE A 95 7.92 -22.31 -20.25
C ILE A 95 6.77 -21.33 -20.12
N TYR A 96 5.59 -21.80 -19.70
CA TYR A 96 4.39 -20.96 -19.75
C TYR A 96 4.39 -19.85 -18.72
N GLU A 97 4.72 -20.14 -17.47
CA GLU A 97 4.74 -19.14 -16.41
C GLU A 97 5.71 -17.97 -16.70
N PRO A 98 6.97 -18.21 -17.12
CA PRO A 98 7.88 -17.12 -17.47
C PRO A 98 7.39 -16.28 -18.67
N ILE A 99 6.78 -16.89 -19.67
CA ILE A 99 6.25 -16.18 -20.84
C ILE A 99 5.03 -15.34 -20.41
N ILE A 100 4.10 -15.93 -19.67
CA ILE A 100 2.89 -15.23 -19.20
C ILE A 100 3.26 -14.10 -18.24
N ARG A 101 4.19 -14.34 -17.32
CA ARG A 101 4.72 -13.31 -16.41
C ARG A 101 5.31 -12.14 -17.18
N LYS A 102 6.11 -12.40 -18.19
CA LYS A 102 6.70 -11.37 -19.04
C LYS A 102 5.64 -10.63 -19.84
N ALA A 103 4.69 -11.35 -20.43
CA ALA A 103 3.59 -10.74 -21.17
C ALA A 103 2.65 -9.92 -20.28
N ALA A 104 2.45 -10.34 -19.04
CA ALA A 104 1.70 -9.59 -18.03
C ALA A 104 2.48 -8.37 -17.49
N GLY A 105 3.76 -8.24 -17.82
CA GLY A 105 4.60 -7.13 -17.37
C GLY A 105 4.94 -7.16 -15.89
N LEU A 106 4.92 -8.33 -15.28
CA LEU A 106 5.32 -8.49 -13.89
C LEU A 106 6.85 -8.42 -13.75
N GLY A 107 7.31 -7.69 -12.75
CA GLY A 107 8.72 -7.55 -12.43
C GLY A 107 9.36 -8.85 -11.95
N LYS A 108 10.69 -8.84 -11.87
CA LYS A 108 11.48 -9.97 -11.40
C LYS A 108 11.61 -9.90 -9.87
N PRO A 109 11.34 -10.97 -9.14
CA PRO A 109 11.64 -11.01 -7.71
C PRO A 109 13.13 -10.84 -7.46
N PRO A 110 13.55 -10.28 -6.32
CA PRO A 110 14.95 -10.19 -5.96
C PRO A 110 15.56 -11.58 -5.86
N LYS A 111 16.83 -11.71 -6.27
CA LYS A 111 17.56 -13.00 -6.23
C LYS A 111 17.82 -13.46 -4.79
N GLU A 112 18.10 -12.50 -3.91
CA GLU A 112 18.30 -12.72 -2.49
C GLU A 112 17.47 -11.69 -1.73
N PHE A 113 16.49 -12.15 -0.97
CA PHE A 113 15.69 -11.30 -0.11
C PHE A 113 15.81 -11.77 1.33
N LYS A 114 16.51 -11.00 2.14
CA LYS A 114 16.56 -11.15 3.60
C LYS A 114 15.82 -9.97 4.22
N ALA A 115 14.50 -10.06 4.32
CA ALA A 115 13.74 -9.12 5.13
C ALA A 115 14.05 -9.39 6.60
N VAL A 116 14.50 -8.36 7.30
CA VAL A 116 14.61 -8.39 8.76
C VAL A 116 13.35 -7.73 9.31
N SER A 117 12.53 -8.51 10.00
CA SER A 117 11.30 -8.01 10.62
C SER A 117 11.31 -8.27 12.13
N THR A 118 10.66 -7.37 12.85
CA THR A 118 10.40 -7.51 14.29
C THR A 118 8.92 -7.76 14.51
N HIS A 119 8.58 -8.50 15.57
CA HIS A 119 7.19 -8.75 15.96
C HIS A 119 6.90 -8.02 17.27
N LEU A 120 5.81 -7.25 17.29
CA LEU A 120 5.29 -6.61 18.50
C LEU A 120 3.87 -7.06 18.76
N TYR A 121 3.55 -7.19 20.03
CA TYR A 121 2.23 -7.60 20.50
C TYR A 121 1.58 -6.45 21.24
N HIS A 122 0.31 -6.21 20.97
CA HIS A 122 -0.51 -5.22 21.62
C HIS A 122 -1.75 -5.88 22.20
N ASN A 123 -2.09 -5.50 23.41
CA ASN A 123 -3.35 -5.85 24.05
C ASN A 123 -3.96 -4.54 24.54
N VAL A 124 -5.06 -4.11 23.93
CA VAL A 124 -5.69 -2.81 24.17
C VAL A 124 -7.21 -2.96 24.18
N ASP A 125 -7.90 -2.04 24.84
CA ASP A 125 -9.37 -2.09 24.91
C ASP A 125 -9.98 -1.71 23.55
N ILE A 126 -9.44 -0.68 22.88
CA ILE A 126 -9.99 -0.16 21.63
C ILE A 126 -8.89 0.01 20.59
N THR A 127 -9.13 -0.50 19.39
CA THR A 127 -8.29 -0.23 18.22
C THR A 127 -9.07 0.56 17.18
N ILE A 128 -8.52 1.72 16.78
CA ILE A 128 -9.06 2.57 15.72
C ILE A 128 -8.21 2.37 14.47
N VAL A 129 -8.81 1.92 13.38
CA VAL A 129 -8.16 1.71 12.09
C VAL A 129 -8.52 2.84 11.16
N GLY A 130 -7.54 3.67 10.83
CA GLY A 130 -7.68 4.89 10.02
C GLY A 130 -7.64 6.16 10.87
N GLY A 131 -6.65 7.00 10.61
CA GLY A 131 -6.40 8.28 11.26
C GLY A 131 -6.93 9.48 10.45
N GLY A 132 -7.95 9.27 9.61
CA GLY A 132 -8.69 10.34 8.94
C GLY A 132 -9.58 11.13 9.92
N LEU A 133 -10.45 12.01 9.37
CA LEU A 133 -11.35 12.85 10.18
C LEU A 133 -12.08 12.03 11.25
N ASN A 134 -12.77 10.96 10.85
CA ASN A 134 -13.58 10.16 11.75
C ASN A 134 -12.73 9.44 12.81
N GLY A 135 -11.57 8.94 12.42
CA GLY A 135 -10.64 8.27 13.35
C GLY A 135 -10.04 9.25 14.37
N LEU A 136 -9.73 10.46 13.94
CA LEU A 136 -9.27 11.52 14.85
C LEU A 136 -10.36 11.97 15.82
N ILE A 137 -11.61 12.11 15.35
CA ILE A 137 -12.74 12.44 16.23
C ILE A 137 -12.96 11.32 17.25
N ALA A 138 -12.94 10.06 16.81
CA ALA A 138 -13.09 8.92 17.71
C ALA A 138 -11.95 8.86 18.74
N ALA A 139 -10.70 9.05 18.32
CA ALA A 139 -9.56 9.08 19.22
C ALA A 139 -9.65 10.24 20.21
N LYS A 140 -9.99 11.45 19.75
CA LYS A 140 -10.17 12.63 20.60
C LYS A 140 -11.22 12.41 21.69
N SER A 141 -12.34 11.75 21.36
CA SER A 141 -13.40 11.44 22.32
C SER A 141 -12.98 10.44 23.42
N LEU A 142 -11.89 9.74 23.20
CA LEU A 142 -11.34 8.74 24.13
C LEU A 142 -10.15 9.25 24.96
N ILE A 143 -9.75 10.51 24.77
CA ILE A 143 -8.72 11.14 25.59
C ILE A 143 -9.16 11.14 27.05
N ASP A 144 -8.22 10.85 27.96
CA ASP A 144 -8.42 10.80 29.40
C ASP A 144 -9.50 9.83 29.91
N THR A 145 -9.96 8.92 29.05
CA THR A 145 -10.80 7.80 29.48
C THR A 145 -9.95 6.69 30.09
N LYS A 146 -10.61 5.74 30.74
CA LYS A 146 -9.97 4.54 31.30
C LYS A 146 -9.49 3.53 30.26
N PHE A 147 -9.91 3.69 29.01
CA PHE A 147 -9.61 2.74 27.94
C PHE A 147 -8.20 2.95 27.37
N SER A 148 -7.48 1.87 27.18
CA SER A 148 -6.26 1.86 26.38
C SER A 148 -6.60 1.82 24.91
N VAL A 149 -6.09 2.77 24.12
CA VAL A 149 -6.46 2.97 22.72
C VAL A 149 -5.25 2.88 21.80
N LEU A 150 -5.43 2.19 20.68
CA LEU A 150 -4.44 2.11 19.61
C LEU A 150 -5.03 2.71 18.33
N LEU A 151 -4.49 3.84 17.88
CA LEU A 151 -4.84 4.46 16.60
C LEU A 151 -3.81 4.04 15.56
N ILE A 152 -4.26 3.47 14.44
CA ILE A 152 -3.39 2.95 13.38
C ILE A 152 -3.71 3.65 12.07
N ASP A 153 -2.69 4.17 11.40
CA ASP A 153 -2.83 4.70 10.04
C ASP A 153 -1.68 4.25 9.14
N PHE A 154 -1.99 4.02 7.86
CA PHE A 154 -0.97 3.63 6.88
C PHE A 154 -0.11 4.80 6.42
N ASP A 155 -0.58 6.05 6.62
CA ASP A 155 0.19 7.24 6.33
C ASP A 155 1.02 7.71 7.53
N ASP A 156 2.04 8.54 7.26
CA ASP A 156 2.81 9.24 8.26
C ASP A 156 2.06 10.47 8.80
N ARG A 157 1.18 11.04 7.97
CA ARG A 157 0.37 12.21 8.30
C ARG A 157 -1.07 11.80 8.55
N LEU A 158 -1.52 11.99 9.76
CA LEU A 158 -2.93 11.83 10.10
C LEU A 158 -3.77 12.94 9.47
N GLY A 159 -5.07 12.71 9.34
CA GLY A 159 -6.02 13.66 8.75
C GLY A 159 -6.68 13.16 7.46
N GLY A 160 -6.09 12.15 6.82
CA GLY A 160 -6.66 11.52 5.62
C GLY A 160 -6.99 12.53 4.53
N ILE A 161 -8.23 12.52 4.03
CA ILE A 161 -8.70 13.42 2.96
C ILE A 161 -8.58 14.92 3.30
N LEU A 162 -8.59 15.28 4.57
CA LEU A 162 -8.47 16.68 4.97
C LEU A 162 -7.11 17.29 4.60
N ASN A 163 -6.07 16.48 4.47
CA ASN A 163 -4.75 16.93 4.05
C ASN A 163 -4.69 17.44 2.61
N ASN A 164 -5.61 16.96 1.74
CA ASN A 164 -5.54 17.17 0.29
C ASN A 164 -6.84 17.70 -0.32
N SER A 165 -7.89 17.89 0.46
CA SER A 165 -9.20 18.28 -0.05
C SER A 165 -9.43 19.79 0.05
N ASN A 166 -9.56 20.44 -1.09
CA ASN A 166 -10.02 21.83 -1.15
C ASN A 166 -11.55 21.96 -0.93
N LYS A 167 -12.27 20.86 -0.78
CA LYS A 167 -13.73 20.87 -0.60
C LYS A 167 -14.16 21.16 0.83
N VAL A 168 -13.32 20.80 1.80
CA VAL A 168 -13.58 21.06 3.22
C VAL A 168 -12.94 22.39 3.57
N GLN A 169 -13.75 23.41 3.79
CA GLN A 169 -13.26 24.76 4.10
C GLN A 169 -12.96 24.95 5.59
N SER A 170 -13.68 24.30 6.45
CA SER A 170 -13.48 24.39 7.91
C SER A 170 -13.95 23.13 8.65
N VAL A 171 -13.32 22.87 9.78
CA VAL A 171 -13.69 21.87 10.78
C VAL A 171 -13.72 22.57 12.12
N ASN A 172 -14.87 22.58 12.82
CA ASN A 172 -15.05 23.29 14.08
C ASN A 172 -14.59 24.77 14.05
N ASN A 173 -14.92 25.50 12.97
CA ASN A 173 -14.53 26.90 12.74
C ASN A 173 -13.00 27.15 12.61
N GLN A 174 -12.22 26.13 12.40
CA GLN A 174 -10.79 26.19 12.12
C GLN A 174 -10.48 25.73 10.71
N THR A 175 -9.30 26.09 10.19
CA THR A 175 -8.84 25.45 8.96
C THR A 175 -8.62 23.95 9.18
N PRO A 176 -8.81 23.09 8.17
CA PRO A 176 -8.58 21.65 8.34
C PRO A 176 -7.20 21.33 8.87
N MET A 177 -6.18 22.05 8.43
CA MET A 177 -4.79 21.82 8.83
C MET A 177 -4.54 22.19 10.30
N ASP A 178 -5.10 23.32 10.76
CA ASP A 178 -4.97 23.75 12.17
C ASP A 178 -5.70 22.76 13.08
N TRP A 179 -6.93 22.36 12.70
CA TRP A 179 -7.68 21.38 13.45
C TRP A 179 -6.97 20.02 13.56
N ILE A 180 -6.37 19.53 12.46
CA ILE A 180 -5.59 18.29 12.48
C ILE A 180 -4.40 18.44 13.43
N SER A 181 -3.65 19.53 13.29
CA SER A 181 -2.44 19.77 14.07
C SER A 181 -2.73 19.81 15.57
N GLU A 182 -3.78 20.52 15.96
CA GLU A 182 -4.23 20.61 17.35
C GLU A 182 -4.71 19.27 17.88
N THR A 183 -5.60 18.61 17.12
CA THR A 183 -6.19 17.31 17.52
C THR A 183 -5.12 16.23 17.65
N VAL A 184 -4.18 16.16 16.71
CA VAL A 184 -3.07 15.18 16.77
C VAL A 184 -2.20 15.44 17.97
N LYS A 185 -1.87 16.71 18.27
CA LYS A 185 -1.10 17.08 19.45
C LYS A 185 -1.80 16.71 20.76
N GLU A 186 -3.10 16.92 20.86
CA GLU A 186 -3.90 16.48 22.02
C GLU A 186 -3.82 14.96 22.22
N ILE A 187 -4.02 14.19 21.11
CA ILE A 187 -3.95 12.73 21.15
C ILE A 187 -2.55 12.24 21.52
N GLU A 188 -1.49 12.84 20.98
CA GLU A 188 -0.09 12.47 21.29
C GLU A 188 0.30 12.76 22.75
N ASN A 189 -0.28 13.79 23.34
CA ASN A 189 -0.08 14.12 24.74
C ASN A 189 -0.91 13.24 25.70
N SER A 190 -1.87 12.51 25.18
CA SER A 190 -2.71 11.61 25.96
C SER A 190 -1.89 10.39 26.46
N LYS A 191 -2.14 9.98 27.70
CA LYS A 191 -1.44 8.84 28.30
C LYS A 191 -2.03 7.49 27.91
N ASN A 192 -3.26 7.49 27.45
CA ASN A 192 -4.03 6.28 27.18
C ASN A 192 -4.14 5.95 25.67
N ILE A 193 -3.63 6.81 24.77
CA ILE A 193 -3.70 6.60 23.35
C ILE A 193 -2.30 6.46 22.76
N LYS A 194 -2.06 5.37 22.03
CA LYS A 194 -0.86 5.14 21.23
C LYS A 194 -1.17 5.23 19.75
N ILE A 195 -0.32 5.94 18.99
CA ILE A 195 -0.45 6.06 17.53
C ILE A 195 0.60 5.17 16.85
N LEU A 196 0.16 4.40 15.86
CA LEU A 196 1.03 3.70 14.90
C LEU A 196 0.82 4.31 13.53
N ARG A 197 1.82 5.04 13.03
CA ARG A 197 1.90 5.62 11.68
C ARG A 197 2.63 4.67 10.76
N ASN A 198 2.51 4.89 9.44
CA ASN A 198 3.12 4.04 8.41
C ASN A 198 2.78 2.55 8.60
N THR A 199 1.61 2.27 9.15
CA THR A 199 1.22 0.95 9.60
C THR A 199 -0.09 0.53 8.92
N LEU A 200 0.01 -0.44 8.02
CA LEU A 200 -1.13 -0.98 7.29
C LEU A 200 -1.72 -2.16 8.05
N VAL A 201 -2.99 -2.07 8.42
CA VAL A 201 -3.75 -3.24 8.92
C VAL A 201 -4.05 -4.15 7.74
N THR A 202 -3.45 -5.33 7.73
CA THR A 202 -3.54 -6.29 6.62
C THR A 202 -4.64 -7.32 6.81
N THR A 203 -4.96 -7.65 8.05
CA THR A 203 -6.01 -8.62 8.37
C THR A 203 -6.78 -8.24 9.62
N TYR A 204 -8.06 -8.57 9.60
CA TYR A 204 -8.94 -8.55 10.75
C TYR A 204 -9.54 -9.95 10.90
N ASN A 205 -9.11 -10.65 11.92
CA ASN A 205 -9.47 -12.03 12.18
C ASN A 205 -10.54 -12.13 13.27
N TYR A 206 -11.02 -13.35 13.45
CA TYR A 206 -11.97 -13.69 14.50
C TYR A 206 -11.48 -13.25 15.89
N ILE A 207 -12.40 -12.89 16.78
CA ILE A 207 -12.13 -12.39 18.14
C ILE A 207 -11.27 -11.12 18.15
N ASN A 208 -11.58 -10.16 17.29
CA ASN A 208 -10.91 -8.85 17.23
C ASN A 208 -9.36 -8.95 17.25
N HIS A 209 -8.83 -9.92 16.52
CA HIS A 209 -7.40 -10.07 16.33
C HIS A 209 -6.98 -9.45 15.00
N LEU A 210 -6.21 -8.36 15.06
CA LEU A 210 -5.70 -7.68 13.88
C LEU A 210 -4.21 -7.96 13.70
N ILE A 211 -3.80 -7.97 12.43
CA ILE A 211 -2.40 -7.98 12.06
C ILE A 211 -2.13 -6.74 11.24
N ALA A 212 -1.09 -6.00 11.61
CA ALA A 212 -0.66 -4.81 10.91
C ALA A 212 0.84 -4.87 10.61
N VAL A 213 1.24 -4.24 9.53
CA VAL A 213 2.65 -4.16 9.10
C VAL A 213 3.05 -2.69 9.06
N GLU A 214 4.04 -2.35 9.87
CA GLU A 214 4.67 -1.04 9.87
C GLU A 214 5.87 -1.05 8.92
N ASP A 215 5.93 -0.08 8.01
CA ASP A 215 7.10 0.17 7.19
C ASP A 215 8.04 1.14 7.92
N LYS A 216 9.27 0.71 8.18
CA LYS A 216 10.29 1.53 8.89
C LYS A 216 11.04 2.48 7.96
N PHE A 217 10.93 2.31 6.65
CA PHE A 217 11.69 3.08 5.66
C PHE A 217 10.82 3.88 4.70
N VAL A 218 9.65 4.31 5.15
CA VAL A 218 8.80 5.19 4.35
C VAL A 218 9.56 6.46 4.00
N GLY A 219 9.71 6.71 2.69
CA GLY A 219 10.44 7.88 2.20
C GLY A 219 11.96 7.85 2.44
N SER A 220 12.55 6.68 2.73
CA SER A 220 13.98 6.51 2.86
C SER A 220 14.45 5.19 2.22
N ARG A 221 15.76 5.12 1.96
CA ARG A 221 16.35 3.91 1.38
C ARG A 221 16.39 2.79 2.43
N PRO A 222 15.86 1.59 2.14
CA PRO A 222 16.01 0.44 3.02
C PRO A 222 17.49 0.12 3.26
N LEU A 223 17.86 -0.13 4.51
CA LEU A 223 19.22 -0.43 4.90
C LEU A 223 19.41 -1.93 5.07
N LYS A 224 20.53 -2.44 4.54
CA LYS A 224 20.90 -3.84 4.66
C LYS A 224 21.07 -4.24 6.14
N ASN A 225 20.55 -5.40 6.53
CA ASN A 225 20.64 -5.95 7.88
C ASN A 225 19.97 -5.11 8.99
N LYS A 226 19.14 -4.12 8.65
CA LYS A 226 18.28 -3.44 9.62
C LYS A 226 16.85 -3.95 9.54
N VAL A 227 16.10 -3.75 10.61
CA VAL A 227 14.66 -4.08 10.64
C VAL A 227 13.94 -3.20 9.63
N ASN A 228 13.40 -3.82 8.58
CA ASN A 228 12.70 -3.11 7.50
C ASN A 228 11.22 -2.94 7.80
N SER A 229 10.65 -3.85 8.58
CA SER A 229 9.25 -3.81 8.94
C SER A 229 9.02 -4.36 10.35
N THR A 230 7.92 -3.89 10.96
CA THR A 230 7.43 -4.46 12.22
C THR A 230 6.07 -5.09 11.97
N LEU A 231 5.93 -6.35 12.34
CA LEU A 231 4.64 -7.02 12.37
C LEU A 231 3.99 -6.80 13.73
N HIS A 232 2.87 -6.08 13.74
CA HIS A 232 2.06 -5.87 14.92
C HIS A 232 0.95 -6.92 14.99
N LYS A 233 0.89 -7.66 16.08
CA LYS A 233 -0.20 -8.57 16.42
C LYS A 233 -1.03 -7.93 17.52
N ILE A 234 -2.27 -7.60 17.23
CA ILE A 234 -3.10 -6.74 18.06
C ILE A 234 -4.31 -7.54 18.53
N ARG A 235 -4.50 -7.60 19.82
CA ARG A 235 -5.73 -8.04 20.46
C ARG A 235 -6.45 -6.86 21.04
N THR A 236 -7.75 -6.77 20.81
CA THR A 236 -8.56 -5.64 21.27
C THR A 236 -9.98 -6.09 21.59
N ASP A 237 -10.62 -5.43 22.53
CA ASP A 237 -12.02 -5.73 22.85
C ASP A 237 -12.96 -5.16 21.79
N GLN A 238 -12.62 -3.98 21.24
CA GLN A 238 -13.42 -3.31 20.24
C GLN A 238 -12.56 -2.78 19.10
N VAL A 239 -13.11 -2.79 17.89
CA VAL A 239 -12.49 -2.25 16.69
C VAL A 239 -13.39 -1.18 16.10
N ILE A 240 -12.83 0.01 15.86
CA ILE A 240 -13.48 1.11 15.13
C ILE A 240 -12.82 1.18 13.75
N LEU A 241 -13.56 0.85 12.70
CA LEU A 241 -13.08 0.98 11.32
C LEU A 241 -13.44 2.36 10.78
N SER A 242 -12.43 3.20 10.55
CA SER A 242 -12.55 4.55 10.00
C SER A 242 -11.61 4.78 8.81
N ASN A 243 -11.42 3.75 8.02
CA ASN A 243 -10.52 3.71 6.87
C ASN A 243 -11.02 4.49 5.64
N GLY A 244 -12.09 5.26 5.80
CA GLY A 244 -12.61 6.13 4.75
C GLY A 244 -13.43 5.39 3.69
N HIS A 245 -13.90 6.17 2.73
CA HIS A 245 -14.54 5.67 1.51
C HIS A 245 -13.56 5.86 0.34
N ILE A 246 -13.46 4.85 -0.48
CA ILE A 246 -12.71 4.86 -1.74
C ILE A 246 -13.63 5.33 -2.86
#